data_7282d302809cb28e0d94aeb74ef17bd1
#
_entry.id   7282d302809cb28e0d94aeb74ef17bd1
#
_cell.length_a   1.000
_cell.length_b   1.000
_cell.length_c   1.000
_cell.angle_alpha   90.00
_cell.angle_beta   90.00
_cell.angle_gamma   90.00
#
_symmetry.space_group_name_H-M   'P 1'
#
loop_
_entity.id
_entity.type
_entity.pdbx_description
1 polymer ?
#
loop_
_entity_poly.entity_id
_entity_poly.type
_entity_poly.pdbx_seq_one_letter_code
_entity_poly.pdbx_strand_id
1 'polypeptide(L)'
;IGGLEVIVHHADIPPDDMTVVQGIPCTTALRTVIDIAVDHEPARLAVIVQDCLDRRLFTVDEARARLARADMANHPGAELLRRALPS
;
A
#
# COMPACT_ATOMS: atom_id res chain seq x y z
N ILE A 1 -0.21 13.73 14.67
CA ILE A 1 -0.11 12.36 14.25
C ILE A 1 0.64 12.26 12.94
N GLY A 2 1.07 11.08 12.64
CA GLY A 2 1.76 10.85 11.39
C GLY A 2 0.93 11.23 10.17
N GLY A 3 -0.37 11.34 10.32
CA GLY A 3 -1.24 11.72 9.23
C GLY A 3 -0.94 13.09 8.64
N LEU A 4 -0.38 13.99 9.42
CA LEU A 4 -0.07 15.32 8.91
C LEU A 4 1.06 15.28 7.90
N GLU A 5 2.09 14.51 8.16
CA GLU A 5 3.19 14.36 7.20
C GLU A 5 2.71 13.69 5.92
N VAL A 6 1.85 12.72 6.05
CA VAL A 6 1.27 12.06 4.90
C VAL A 6 0.50 13.06 4.04
N ILE A 7 -0.27 13.94 4.68
CA ILE A 7 -1.03 14.94 3.96
C ILE A 7 -0.13 15.81 3.09
N VAL A 8 1.02 16.19 3.60
CA VAL A 8 1.95 17.03 2.86
C VAL A 8 2.37 16.39 1.54
N HIS A 9 2.44 15.06 1.51
CA HIS A 9 2.91 14.34 0.34
C HIS A 9 1.79 13.89 -0.59
N HIS A 10 0.56 14.21 -0.28
CA HIS A 10 -0.57 13.72 -1.05
C HIS A 10 -0.60 14.22 -2.50
N ALA A 11 0.06 15.34 -2.78
CA ALA A 11 0.11 15.87 -4.15
C ALA A 11 0.70 14.87 -5.15
N ASP A 12 1.57 13.98 -4.66
CA ASP A 12 2.25 13.00 -5.50
C ASP A 12 1.55 11.64 -5.51
N ILE A 13 0.41 11.52 -4.85
CA ILE A 13 -0.31 10.27 -4.73
C ILE A 13 -1.53 10.28 -5.63
N PRO A 14 -1.67 9.30 -6.54
CA PRO A 14 -2.86 9.23 -7.41
C PRO A 14 -4.15 9.14 -6.60
N PRO A 15 -5.24 9.70 -7.10
CA PRO A 15 -6.53 9.63 -6.42
C PRO A 15 -6.97 8.21 -6.05
N ASP A 16 -6.60 7.22 -6.84
CA ASP A 16 -6.95 5.82 -6.56
C ASP A 16 -6.34 5.29 -5.27
N ASP A 17 -5.28 5.94 -4.79
CA ASP A 17 -4.60 5.54 -3.57
C ASP A 17 -5.08 6.34 -2.36
N MET A 18 -6.08 7.17 -2.54
CA MET A 18 -6.63 8.00 -1.48
C MET A 18 -8.02 7.54 -1.12
N THR A 19 -8.34 7.65 0.16
CA THR A 19 -9.67 7.34 0.67
C THR A 19 -10.00 8.30 1.80
N VAL A 20 -11.19 8.19 2.34
CA VAL A 20 -11.64 9.03 3.44
C VAL A 20 -12.10 8.11 4.58
N VAL A 21 -11.54 8.31 5.77
CA VAL A 21 -11.95 7.57 6.96
C VAL A 21 -12.42 8.60 7.98
N GLN A 22 -13.69 8.51 8.37
CA GLN A 22 -14.29 9.44 9.31
C GLN A 22 -14.08 10.90 8.91
N GLY A 23 -14.21 11.18 7.61
CA GLY A 23 -14.06 12.55 7.10
C GLY A 23 -12.61 12.99 6.88
N ILE A 24 -11.64 12.14 7.20
CA ILE A 24 -10.23 12.51 7.11
C ILE A 24 -9.61 11.82 5.88
N PRO A 25 -9.05 12.60 4.93
CA PRO A 25 -8.36 12.00 3.79
C PRO A 25 -7.12 11.22 4.24
N CYS A 26 -6.93 10.05 3.68
CA CYS A 26 -5.77 9.24 3.98
C CYS A 26 -5.46 8.30 2.82
N THR A 27 -4.28 7.69 2.82
CA THR A 27 -3.96 6.70 1.81
C THR A 27 -4.73 5.41 2.06
N THR A 28 -4.99 4.67 0.99
CA THR A 28 -5.60 3.35 1.13
C THR A 28 -4.65 2.41 1.86
N ALA A 29 -5.20 1.35 2.46
CA ALA A 29 -4.38 0.33 3.12
C ALA A 29 -3.35 -0.25 2.16
N LEU A 30 -3.74 -0.50 0.92
CA LEU A 30 -2.84 -1.05 -0.08
C LEU A 30 -1.67 -0.10 -0.36
N ARG A 31 -1.94 1.18 -0.58
CA ARG A 31 -0.87 2.16 -0.83
C ARG A 31 0.05 2.28 0.39
N THR A 32 -0.53 2.27 1.58
CA THR A 32 0.25 2.34 2.81
C THR A 32 1.24 1.17 2.88
N VAL A 33 0.76 -0.05 2.59
CA VAL A 33 1.63 -1.23 2.63
C VAL A 33 2.74 -1.13 1.58
N ILE A 34 2.43 -0.63 0.39
CA ILE A 34 3.44 -0.43 -0.65
C ILE A 34 4.53 0.52 -0.14
N ASP A 35 4.13 1.62 0.48
CA ASP A 35 5.09 2.64 0.93
C ASP A 35 5.96 2.16 2.09
N ILE A 36 5.42 1.35 3.00
CA ILE A 36 6.19 0.85 4.13
C ILE A 36 6.98 -0.43 3.82
N ALA A 37 6.77 -1.02 2.66
CA ALA A 37 7.41 -2.29 2.31
C ALA A 37 8.93 -2.22 2.41
N VAL A 38 9.52 -1.08 2.06
CA VAL A 38 10.96 -0.91 2.10
C VAL A 38 11.53 -0.85 3.50
N ASP A 39 10.69 -0.63 4.50
CA ASP A 39 11.13 -0.48 5.89
C ASP A 39 11.04 -1.78 6.68
N HIS A 40 10.62 -2.86 6.05
CA HIS A 40 10.39 -4.13 6.74
C HIS A 40 11.12 -5.27 6.04
N GLU A 41 11.52 -6.26 6.83
CA GLU A 41 12.06 -7.50 6.27
C GLU A 41 10.97 -8.27 5.52
N PRO A 42 11.35 -9.07 4.52
CA PRO A 42 10.37 -9.83 3.73
C PRO A 42 9.42 -10.68 4.57
N ALA A 43 9.93 -11.34 5.62
CA ALA A 43 9.09 -12.16 6.48
C ALA A 43 8.07 -11.31 7.24
N ARG A 44 8.49 -10.14 7.72
CA ARG A 44 7.60 -9.23 8.41
C ARG A 44 6.55 -8.66 7.48
N LEU A 45 6.97 -8.29 6.28
CA LEU A 45 6.05 -7.77 5.27
C LEU A 45 4.99 -8.81 4.91
N ALA A 46 5.38 -10.07 4.80
CA ALA A 46 4.43 -11.14 4.52
C ALA A 46 3.37 -11.25 5.60
N VAL A 47 3.75 -11.08 6.87
CA VAL A 47 2.79 -11.09 7.98
C VAL A 47 1.83 -9.91 7.88
N ILE A 48 2.35 -8.72 7.58
CA ILE A 48 1.53 -7.53 7.44
C ILE A 48 0.53 -7.70 6.29
N VAL A 49 0.99 -8.20 5.16
CA VAL A 49 0.14 -8.43 3.99
C VAL A 49 -0.96 -9.45 4.32
N GLN A 50 -0.60 -10.55 4.96
CA GLN A 50 -1.57 -11.58 5.31
C GLN A 50 -2.63 -11.02 6.26
N ASP A 51 -2.22 -10.20 7.24
CA ASP A 51 -3.16 -9.57 8.15
C ASP A 51 -4.14 -8.65 7.39
N CYS A 52 -3.64 -7.88 6.44
CA CYS A 52 -4.49 -7.02 5.62
C CYS A 52 -5.49 -7.83 4.80
N LEU A 53 -5.04 -8.94 4.21
CA LEU A 53 -5.93 -9.81 3.44
C LEU A 53 -6.99 -10.45 4.33
N ASP A 54 -6.61 -10.88 5.51
CA ASP A 54 -7.55 -11.48 6.47
C ASP A 54 -8.60 -10.49 6.93
N ARG A 55 -8.23 -9.22 7.04
CA ARG A 55 -9.14 -8.14 7.41
C ARG A 55 -9.91 -7.59 6.22
N ARG A 56 -9.64 -8.11 5.02
CA ARG A 56 -10.30 -7.71 3.78
C ARG A 56 -10.12 -6.23 3.47
N LEU A 57 -8.94 -5.70 3.79
CA LEU A 57 -8.61 -4.33 3.45
C LEU A 57 -8.32 -4.18 1.95
N PHE A 58 -7.86 -5.23 1.31
CA PHE A 58 -7.74 -5.35 -0.13
C PHE A 58 -7.64 -6.84 -0.48
N THR A 59 -7.80 -7.16 -1.76
CA THR A 59 -7.63 -8.54 -2.24
C THR A 59 -6.30 -8.68 -2.96
N VAL A 60 -5.88 -9.94 -3.17
CA VAL A 60 -4.68 -10.23 -3.96
C VAL A 60 -4.83 -9.66 -5.37
N ASP A 61 -6.00 -9.83 -5.98
CA ASP A 61 -6.24 -9.33 -7.33
C ASP A 61 -6.16 -7.82 -7.40
N GLU A 62 -6.72 -7.13 -6.42
CA GLU A 62 -6.63 -5.67 -6.34
C GLU A 62 -5.18 -5.22 -6.19
N ALA A 63 -4.42 -5.91 -5.35
CA ALA A 63 -3.03 -5.58 -5.14
C ALA A 63 -2.22 -5.78 -6.42
N ARG A 64 -2.42 -6.89 -7.11
CA ARG A 64 -1.71 -7.16 -8.36
C ARG A 64 -2.08 -6.16 -9.45
N ALA A 65 -3.34 -5.83 -9.56
CA ALA A 65 -3.79 -4.84 -10.54
C ALA A 65 -3.14 -3.47 -10.27
N ARG A 66 -3.07 -3.07 -9.00
CA ARG A 66 -2.44 -1.81 -8.65
C ARG A 66 -0.96 -1.80 -8.96
N LEU A 67 -0.27 -2.89 -8.65
CA LEU A 67 1.17 -3.00 -8.87
C LEU A 67 1.53 -3.07 -10.36
N ALA A 68 0.58 -3.46 -11.20
CA ALA A 68 0.81 -3.53 -12.64
C ALA A 68 0.74 -2.17 -13.33
N ARG A 69 0.29 -1.13 -12.64
CA ARG A 69 0.18 0.18 -13.25
C ARG A 69 1.56 0.84 -13.43
N ALA A 70 1.65 1.72 -14.42
CA ALA A 70 2.92 2.29 -14.84
C ALA A 70 3.63 3.07 -13.73
N ASP A 71 2.90 3.72 -12.84
CA ASP A 71 3.49 4.50 -11.76
C ASP A 71 4.22 3.64 -10.73
N MET A 72 3.95 2.33 -10.71
CA MET A 72 4.61 1.41 -9.80
C MET A 72 5.89 0.80 -10.38
N ALA A 73 6.18 1.05 -11.64
CA ALA A 73 7.32 0.40 -12.32
C ALA A 73 8.65 0.68 -11.62
N ASN A 74 8.82 1.87 -11.06
CA ASN A 74 10.06 2.26 -10.40
C ASN A 74 9.91 2.42 -8.89
N HIS A 75 8.80 1.98 -8.32
CA HIS A 75 8.56 2.10 -6.89
C HIS A 75 9.22 0.91 -6.16
N PRO A 76 10.19 1.17 -5.28
CA PRO A 76 10.91 0.06 -4.62
C PRO A 76 10.00 -0.84 -3.79
N GLY A 77 8.99 -0.28 -3.17
CA GLY A 77 8.04 -1.07 -2.37
C GLY A 77 7.17 -1.99 -3.20
N ALA A 78 6.92 -1.64 -4.47
CA ALA A 78 6.04 -2.44 -5.32
C ALA A 78 6.58 -3.84 -5.54
N GLU A 79 7.85 -3.98 -5.83
CA GLU A 79 8.45 -5.29 -6.05
C GLU A 79 8.46 -6.11 -4.76
N LEU A 80 8.74 -5.46 -3.64
CA LEU A 80 8.74 -6.14 -2.35
C LEU A 80 7.34 -6.65 -2.01
N LEU A 81 6.32 -5.85 -2.25
CA LEU A 81 4.94 -6.28 -2.02
C LEU A 81 4.55 -7.43 -2.95
N ARG A 82 4.93 -7.34 -4.22
CA ARG A 82 4.63 -8.40 -5.18
C ARG A 82 5.16 -9.75 -4.69
N ARG A 83 6.37 -9.76 -4.13
CA ARG A 83 6.96 -10.98 -3.59
C ARG A 83 6.28 -11.46 -2.32
N ALA A 84 5.68 -10.56 -1.57
CA ALA A 84 5.00 -10.91 -0.32
C ALA A 84 3.58 -11.41 -0.53
N LEU A 85 3.00 -11.16 -1.70
CA LEU A 85 1.64 -11.61 -1.98
C LEU A 85 1.60 -13.13 -2.16
N PRO A 86 0.55 -13.80 -1.64
CA PRO A 86 0.38 -15.23 -1.88
C PRO A 86 0.12 -15.51 -3.36
N SER A 87 0.49 -16.69 -3.79
CA SER A 87 0.30 -17.13 -5.18
C SER A 87 -1.17 -17.39 -5.51
#